data_4bd6e1dc8f7b8b1c8e42855b6df7abfe
#
_entry.id   4bd6e1dc8f7b8b1c8e42855b6df7abfe
#
_cell.length_a   1.000
_cell.length_b   1.000
_cell.length_c   1.000
_cell.angle_alpha   90.00
_cell.angle_beta   90.00
_cell.angle_gamma   90.00
#
_symmetry.space_group_name_H-M   'P 1'
#
loop_
_entity.id
_entity.type
_entity.pdbx_description
1 polymer ?
#
loop_
_entity_poly.entity_id
_entity_poly.type
_entity_poly.pdbx_seq_one_letter_code
_entity_poly.pdbx_strand_id
1 'polypeptide(L)'
;MLYQAYQTYADASEPMRFMARTAMAYTNMMPGFKALGFGREISATLEMISRTELTHTRPSYDIDRVKVGRKEFDVREETILSLPFCNLVRFAKQDAPEQPKMLVIAPLSGHFSTLLRKTVETLLRDHDVYITDWKNARDVPWAVGPFGFDDYIEYVIRYIDTIGPDAHVLAVCQPCVQALAAVAIMAEDRHKALPRSLTLMAGPVDTRIAPTAVNELATSQPIEWFEANLIARVPFPHAGVGRAVYPGFIQLSAFMSMNMDKHTQSHRDLFDHLAGGTDEEADAIKKFYDEYCSVLDLPAEFYIETVKIVFQQALLAKGELTYRGRKVDPGAIKRTALLTVEGERDDICAVGQTAAAHDLCTGLRPHMKRHHLQVGVGHYGTFSGRRWDSEIYPAIKNLVLATS
;
A
#
# COMPACT_ATOMS: atom_id res chain seq x y z
N MET A 1 19.94 13.26 -13.03
CA MET A 1 21.17 12.46 -12.81
C MET A 1 20.90 11.19 -12.01
N LEU A 2 20.20 11.26 -10.86
CA LEU A 2 19.99 10.10 -9.97
C LEU A 2 19.24 8.92 -10.64
N TYR A 3 18.12 9.19 -11.33
CA TYR A 3 17.36 8.15 -12.03
C TYR A 3 18.16 7.50 -13.16
N GLN A 4 18.90 8.30 -13.90
CA GLN A 4 19.79 7.78 -14.96
C GLN A 4 20.90 6.90 -14.38
N ALA A 5 21.51 7.30 -13.26
CA ALA A 5 22.51 6.50 -12.59
C ALA A 5 21.93 5.15 -12.12
N TYR A 6 20.74 5.16 -11.53
CA TYR A 6 20.01 3.94 -11.18
C TYR A 6 19.74 3.06 -12.40
N GLN A 7 19.22 3.62 -13.50
CA GLN A 7 18.94 2.87 -14.73
C GLN A 7 20.24 2.26 -15.30
N THR A 8 21.32 3.04 -15.36
CA THR A 8 22.63 2.54 -15.81
C THR A 8 23.12 1.38 -14.96
N TYR A 9 22.96 1.47 -13.64
CA TYR A 9 23.33 0.36 -12.73
C TYR A 9 22.45 -0.87 -12.95
N ALA A 10 21.14 -0.70 -13.09
CA ALA A 10 20.19 -1.79 -13.36
C ALA A 10 20.52 -2.51 -14.66
N ASP A 11 20.79 -1.74 -15.74
CA ASP A 11 21.14 -2.26 -17.06
C ASP A 11 22.52 -2.96 -17.03
N ALA A 12 23.51 -2.39 -16.35
CA ALA A 12 24.86 -2.97 -16.24
C ALA A 12 24.88 -4.29 -15.44
N SER A 13 23.99 -4.43 -14.46
CA SER A 13 23.89 -5.65 -13.64
C SER A 13 22.98 -6.73 -14.23
N GLU A 14 22.15 -6.41 -15.23
CA GLU A 14 21.25 -7.38 -15.88
C GLU A 14 21.97 -8.59 -16.51
N PRO A 15 23.11 -8.48 -17.22
CA PRO A 15 23.82 -9.65 -17.73
C PRO A 15 24.22 -10.63 -16.64
N MET A 16 24.66 -10.15 -15.47
CA MET A 16 25.02 -10.99 -14.33
C MET A 16 23.80 -11.75 -13.78
N ARG A 17 22.68 -11.08 -13.62
CA ARG A 17 21.41 -11.70 -13.18
C ARG A 17 20.90 -12.71 -14.19
N PHE A 18 20.99 -12.37 -15.49
CA PHE A 18 20.63 -13.28 -16.58
C PHE A 18 21.50 -14.56 -16.56
N MET A 19 22.82 -14.42 -16.38
CA MET A 19 23.72 -15.57 -16.25
C MET A 19 23.36 -16.41 -15.03
N ALA A 20 23.06 -15.79 -13.89
CA ALA A 20 22.66 -16.50 -12.67
C ALA A 20 21.34 -17.28 -12.89
N ARG A 21 20.32 -16.67 -13.50
CA ARG A 21 19.06 -17.33 -13.86
C ARG A 21 19.28 -18.51 -14.81
N THR A 22 20.11 -18.32 -15.83
CA THR A 22 20.44 -19.37 -16.82
C THR A 22 21.20 -20.53 -16.17
N ALA A 23 22.21 -20.24 -15.35
CA ALA A 23 22.97 -21.25 -14.62
C ALA A 23 22.07 -22.02 -13.64
N MET A 24 21.16 -21.35 -12.94
CA MET A 24 20.19 -21.97 -12.05
C MET A 24 19.22 -22.90 -12.81
N ALA A 25 18.72 -22.46 -13.96
CA ALA A 25 17.86 -23.29 -14.80
C ALA A 25 18.63 -24.56 -15.25
N TYR A 26 19.89 -24.41 -15.65
CA TYR A 26 20.75 -25.54 -16.06
C TYR A 26 21.03 -26.52 -14.91
N THR A 27 21.39 -26.02 -13.73
CA THR A 27 21.61 -26.86 -12.53
C THR A 27 20.35 -27.58 -12.07
N ASN A 28 19.16 -26.96 -12.21
CA ASN A 28 17.88 -27.61 -11.92
C ASN A 28 17.52 -28.73 -12.91
N MET A 29 18.04 -28.68 -14.13
CA MET A 29 17.86 -29.75 -15.13
C MET A 29 18.82 -30.95 -14.92
N MET A 30 19.86 -30.80 -14.08
CA MET A 30 20.84 -31.88 -13.80
C MET A 30 20.33 -32.77 -12.66
N PRO A 31 19.96 -34.04 -12.94
CA PRO A 31 19.54 -34.98 -11.90
C PRO A 31 20.64 -35.14 -10.83
N GLY A 32 20.30 -35.00 -9.58
CA GLY A 32 21.21 -35.20 -8.46
C GLY A 32 22.18 -34.05 -8.16
N PHE A 33 22.20 -32.95 -8.95
CA PHE A 33 23.08 -31.81 -8.65
C PHE A 33 22.90 -31.28 -7.23
N LYS A 34 21.65 -31.10 -6.81
CA LYS A 34 21.32 -30.64 -5.43
C LYS A 34 21.60 -31.69 -4.35
N ALA A 35 21.87 -32.94 -4.72
CA ALA A 35 22.30 -33.97 -3.79
C ALA A 35 23.81 -33.93 -3.51
N LEU A 36 24.58 -33.23 -4.33
CA LEU A 36 26.01 -32.99 -4.07
C LEU A 36 26.13 -31.97 -2.93
N GLY A 37 27.08 -32.17 -2.01
CA GLY A 37 27.23 -31.34 -0.83
C GLY A 37 27.35 -29.83 -1.09
N PHE A 38 27.93 -29.44 -2.24
CA PHE A 38 28.05 -28.03 -2.66
C PHE A 38 26.95 -27.58 -3.63
N GLY A 39 26.16 -28.53 -4.17
CA GLY A 39 25.20 -28.23 -5.24
C GLY A 39 24.05 -27.31 -4.77
N ARG A 40 23.59 -27.48 -3.53
CA ARG A 40 22.58 -26.61 -2.93
C ARG A 40 23.11 -25.21 -2.64
N GLU A 41 24.32 -25.08 -2.11
CA GLU A 41 24.96 -23.78 -1.84
C GLU A 41 25.16 -22.98 -3.13
N ILE A 42 25.60 -23.63 -4.21
CA ILE A 42 25.73 -23.00 -5.54
C ILE A 42 24.35 -22.55 -6.03
N SER A 43 23.33 -23.42 -5.94
CA SER A 43 21.96 -23.06 -6.36
C SER A 43 21.42 -21.89 -5.52
N ALA A 44 21.62 -21.88 -4.20
CA ALA A 44 21.26 -20.80 -3.31
C ALA A 44 21.94 -19.48 -3.68
N THR A 45 23.26 -19.52 -3.95
CA THR A 45 24.04 -18.36 -4.38
C THR A 45 23.51 -17.79 -5.71
N LEU A 46 23.25 -18.64 -6.69
CA LEU A 46 22.71 -18.22 -7.98
C LEU A 46 21.32 -17.62 -7.84
N GLU A 47 20.47 -18.19 -6.98
CA GLU A 47 19.14 -17.64 -6.68
C GLU A 47 19.24 -16.28 -6.02
N MET A 48 20.09 -16.10 -5.00
CA MET A 48 20.33 -14.81 -4.37
C MET A 48 20.77 -13.75 -5.36
N ILE A 49 21.76 -14.07 -6.24
CA ILE A 49 22.20 -13.14 -7.29
C ILE A 49 21.07 -12.79 -8.26
N SER A 50 20.28 -13.78 -8.68
CA SER A 50 19.17 -13.57 -9.62
C SER A 50 18.10 -12.63 -9.08
N ARG A 51 17.99 -12.52 -7.74
CA ARG A 51 16.98 -11.73 -7.02
C ARG A 51 17.46 -10.34 -6.60
N THR A 52 18.67 -9.94 -6.94
CA THR A 52 19.22 -8.59 -6.64
C THR A 52 18.61 -7.49 -7.53
N GLU A 53 17.36 -7.62 -7.91
CA GLU A 53 16.66 -6.69 -8.81
C GLU A 53 15.50 -6.00 -8.10
N LEU A 54 15.33 -4.71 -8.37
CA LEU A 54 14.07 -4.03 -8.11
C LEU A 54 13.20 -4.16 -9.35
N THR A 55 12.04 -4.75 -9.20
CA THR A 55 11.07 -4.81 -10.28
C THR A 55 10.19 -3.57 -10.24
N HIS A 56 9.83 -3.05 -11.41
CA HIS A 56 8.90 -1.92 -11.51
C HIS A 56 7.58 -2.38 -12.13
N THR A 57 7.34 -3.67 -12.03
CA THR A 57 6.16 -4.31 -12.60
C THR A 57 5.24 -4.74 -11.46
N ARG A 58 3.96 -4.47 -11.61
CA ARG A 58 2.94 -4.89 -10.65
C ARG A 58 2.91 -6.41 -10.55
N PRO A 59 3.10 -6.99 -9.35
CA PRO A 59 2.90 -8.41 -9.13
C PRO A 59 1.45 -8.83 -9.36
N SER A 60 1.22 -10.12 -9.57
CA SER A 60 -0.14 -10.69 -9.53
C SER A 60 -0.63 -10.81 -8.08
N TYR A 61 -1.93 -10.69 -7.87
CA TYR A 61 -2.52 -11.02 -6.56
C TYR A 61 -2.55 -12.53 -6.30
N ASP A 62 -2.56 -13.37 -7.34
CA ASP A 62 -2.64 -14.84 -7.23
C ASP A 62 -3.75 -15.30 -6.27
N ILE A 63 -4.91 -14.65 -6.34
CA ILE A 63 -6.11 -14.98 -5.58
C ILE A 63 -7.11 -15.62 -6.54
N ASP A 64 -6.95 -16.93 -6.79
CA ASP A 64 -7.79 -17.65 -7.74
C ASP A 64 -9.06 -18.19 -7.10
N ARG A 65 -9.06 -18.39 -5.78
CA ARG A 65 -10.17 -18.97 -5.02
C ARG A 65 -10.29 -18.39 -3.63
N VAL A 66 -11.52 -18.36 -3.13
CA VAL A 66 -11.81 -17.95 -1.75
C VAL A 66 -12.91 -18.81 -1.14
N LYS A 67 -12.77 -19.08 0.16
CA LYS A 67 -13.78 -19.78 0.94
C LYS A 67 -14.77 -18.78 1.54
N VAL A 68 -16.05 -18.89 1.16
CA VAL A 68 -17.16 -18.12 1.75
C VAL A 68 -18.07 -19.10 2.52
N GLY A 69 -18.07 -18.98 3.84
CA GLY A 69 -18.74 -19.95 4.70
C GLY A 69 -18.12 -21.35 4.54
N ARG A 70 -18.93 -22.31 3.99
CA ARG A 70 -18.49 -23.70 3.78
C ARG A 70 -18.16 -24.03 2.33
N LYS A 71 -18.35 -23.08 1.40
CA LYS A 71 -18.13 -23.29 -0.04
C LYS A 71 -16.92 -22.49 -0.51
N GLU A 72 -16.27 -23.02 -1.53
CA GLU A 72 -15.17 -22.35 -2.24
C GLU A 72 -15.71 -21.78 -3.57
N PHE A 73 -15.22 -20.58 -3.91
CA PHE A 73 -15.63 -19.85 -5.10
C PHE A 73 -14.39 -19.40 -5.88
N ASP A 74 -14.47 -19.48 -7.21
CA ASP A 74 -13.45 -18.91 -8.08
C ASP A 74 -13.51 -17.37 -8.03
N VAL A 75 -12.32 -16.76 -8.04
CA VAL A 75 -12.13 -15.31 -7.97
C VAL A 75 -11.46 -14.82 -9.25
N ARG A 76 -11.90 -13.67 -9.77
CA ARG A 76 -11.29 -13.02 -10.93
C ARG A 76 -11.08 -11.55 -10.65
N GLU A 77 -9.92 -11.02 -11.06
CA GLU A 77 -9.69 -9.59 -11.07
C GLU A 77 -10.42 -8.93 -12.24
N GLU A 78 -11.26 -7.94 -11.95
CA GLU A 78 -12.02 -7.17 -12.94
C GLU A 78 -11.70 -5.67 -12.76
N THR A 79 -11.21 -5.01 -13.80
CA THR A 79 -11.05 -3.55 -13.78
C THR A 79 -12.40 -2.89 -14.03
N ILE A 80 -12.99 -2.30 -12.98
CA ILE A 80 -14.31 -1.64 -13.03
C ILE A 80 -14.21 -0.23 -13.59
N LEU A 81 -13.15 0.50 -13.23
CA LEU A 81 -12.88 1.85 -13.72
C LEU A 81 -11.36 2.02 -13.90
N SER A 82 -10.95 2.54 -15.05
CA SER A 82 -9.54 2.86 -15.30
C SER A 82 -9.38 4.37 -15.44
N LEU A 83 -8.64 4.96 -14.49
CA LEU A 83 -8.20 6.35 -14.55
C LEU A 83 -6.71 6.41 -14.91
N PRO A 84 -6.18 7.56 -15.31
CA PRO A 84 -4.79 7.66 -15.77
C PRO A 84 -3.77 7.09 -14.79
N PHE A 85 -3.89 7.38 -13.49
CA PHE A 85 -2.93 6.98 -12.46
C PHE A 85 -3.37 5.80 -11.61
N CYS A 86 -4.62 5.34 -11.72
CA CYS A 86 -5.12 4.28 -10.85
C CYS A 86 -6.28 3.54 -11.51
N ASN A 87 -6.35 2.23 -11.30
CA ASN A 87 -7.52 1.42 -11.61
C ASN A 87 -8.35 1.16 -10.35
N LEU A 88 -9.65 1.02 -10.50
CA LEU A 88 -10.52 0.38 -9.51
C LEU A 88 -10.66 -1.09 -9.92
N VAL A 89 -10.07 -1.98 -9.13
CA VAL A 89 -10.12 -3.43 -9.37
C VAL A 89 -11.09 -4.07 -8.40
N ARG A 90 -11.97 -4.93 -8.91
CA ARG A 90 -12.87 -5.79 -8.14
C ARG A 90 -12.39 -7.23 -8.20
N PHE A 91 -12.44 -7.92 -7.07
CA PHE A 91 -12.24 -9.36 -6.99
C PHE A 91 -13.60 -10.05 -7.07
N ALA A 92 -14.08 -10.28 -8.29
CA ALA A 92 -15.40 -10.87 -8.54
C ALA A 92 -15.41 -12.36 -8.19
N LYS A 93 -16.33 -12.76 -7.32
CA LYS A 93 -16.55 -14.16 -6.94
C LYS A 93 -17.69 -14.72 -7.79
N GLN A 94 -17.40 -15.71 -8.61
CA GLN A 94 -18.40 -16.31 -9.47
C GLN A 94 -19.42 -17.09 -8.63
N ASP A 95 -20.72 -16.81 -8.86
CA ASP A 95 -21.86 -17.49 -8.21
C ASP A 95 -21.89 -17.40 -6.66
N ALA A 96 -21.14 -16.47 -6.08
CA ALA A 96 -21.17 -16.23 -4.65
C ALA A 96 -22.44 -15.46 -4.22
N PRO A 97 -22.90 -15.64 -2.97
CA PRO A 97 -23.98 -14.82 -2.43
C PRO A 97 -23.58 -13.35 -2.39
N GLU A 98 -24.56 -12.45 -2.44
CA GLU A 98 -24.34 -11.01 -2.29
C GLU A 98 -23.73 -10.72 -0.91
N GLN A 99 -22.72 -9.88 -0.90
CA GLN A 99 -21.96 -9.50 0.29
C GLN A 99 -21.77 -7.99 0.36
N PRO A 100 -21.55 -7.40 1.55
CA PRO A 100 -21.28 -5.98 1.68
C PRO A 100 -20.07 -5.55 0.83
N LYS A 101 -20.20 -4.43 0.14
CA LYS A 101 -19.15 -3.87 -0.71
C LYS A 101 -18.07 -3.21 0.13
N MET A 102 -16.82 -3.58 -0.06
CA MET A 102 -15.66 -3.02 0.64
C MET A 102 -14.67 -2.40 -0.34
N LEU A 103 -14.48 -1.09 -0.29
CA LEU A 103 -13.39 -0.40 -0.99
C LEU A 103 -12.15 -0.36 -0.11
N VAL A 104 -11.09 -1.00 -0.54
CA VAL A 104 -9.76 -0.88 0.05
C VAL A 104 -9.00 0.22 -0.68
N ILE A 105 -8.60 1.27 0.02
CA ILE A 105 -7.76 2.33 -0.53
C ILE A 105 -6.32 1.98 -0.15
N ALA A 106 -5.58 1.48 -1.15
CA ALA A 106 -4.17 1.13 -1.01
C ALA A 106 -3.29 2.39 -0.97
N PRO A 107 -2.18 2.37 -0.22
CA PRO A 107 -1.25 3.49 -0.19
C PRO A 107 -0.58 3.70 -1.55
N LEU A 108 -0.34 4.97 -1.91
CA LEU A 108 0.54 5.37 -2.99
C LEU A 108 1.87 5.83 -2.35
N SER A 109 2.67 4.85 -1.96
CA SER A 109 3.87 5.06 -1.13
C SER A 109 5.08 4.25 -1.58
N GLY A 110 5.19 3.97 -2.88
CA GLY A 110 6.33 3.30 -3.49
C GLY A 110 6.17 1.80 -3.74
N HIS A 111 5.12 1.17 -3.22
CA HIS A 111 4.78 -0.23 -3.49
C HIS A 111 3.45 -0.35 -4.23
N PHE A 112 3.28 -1.44 -4.98
CA PHE A 112 2.02 -1.77 -5.62
C PHE A 112 0.97 -2.20 -4.58
N SER A 113 -0.31 -2.10 -4.97
CA SER A 113 -1.46 -2.49 -4.14
C SER A 113 -1.45 -3.97 -3.74
N THR A 114 -0.71 -4.80 -4.46
CA THR A 114 -0.49 -6.22 -4.17
C THR A 114 0.17 -6.48 -2.81
N LEU A 115 0.85 -5.48 -2.22
CA LEU A 115 1.32 -5.55 -0.83
C LEU A 115 0.17 -5.81 0.16
N LEU A 116 -1.07 -5.46 -0.21
CA LEU A 116 -2.28 -5.74 0.57
C LEU A 116 -2.96 -7.07 0.20
N ARG A 117 -2.28 -7.99 -0.50
CA ARG A 117 -2.82 -9.30 -0.89
C ARG A 117 -3.49 -10.02 0.27
N LYS A 118 -2.81 -10.12 1.41
CA LYS A 118 -3.36 -10.81 2.59
C LYS A 118 -4.56 -10.10 3.20
N THR A 119 -4.60 -8.79 3.12
CA THR A 119 -5.77 -7.99 3.50
C THR A 119 -6.96 -8.33 2.60
N VAL A 120 -6.76 -8.34 1.29
CA VAL A 120 -7.79 -8.68 0.30
C VAL A 120 -8.29 -10.13 0.48
N GLU A 121 -7.38 -11.12 0.60
CA GLU A 121 -7.74 -12.52 0.83
C GLU A 121 -8.65 -12.69 2.06
N THR A 122 -8.33 -12.00 3.15
CA THR A 122 -9.11 -12.07 4.38
C THR A 122 -10.50 -11.42 4.19
N LEU A 123 -10.54 -10.22 3.59
CA LEU A 123 -11.78 -9.48 3.35
C LEU A 123 -12.74 -10.24 2.41
N LEU A 124 -12.22 -10.94 1.41
CA LEU A 124 -13.01 -11.68 0.41
C LEU A 124 -13.90 -12.77 1.01
N ARG A 125 -13.58 -13.25 2.21
CA ARG A 125 -14.39 -14.25 2.92
C ARG A 125 -15.82 -13.75 3.20
N ASP A 126 -15.96 -12.45 3.46
CA ASP A 126 -17.22 -11.86 3.94
C ASP A 126 -17.66 -10.61 3.15
N HIS A 127 -16.86 -10.13 2.18
CA HIS A 127 -17.13 -8.88 1.45
C HIS A 127 -16.93 -9.02 -0.06
N ASP A 128 -17.64 -8.21 -0.83
CA ASP A 128 -17.37 -7.94 -2.24
C ASP A 128 -16.28 -6.85 -2.30
N VAL A 129 -15.05 -7.24 -2.63
CA VAL A 129 -13.84 -6.40 -2.41
C VAL A 129 -13.46 -5.66 -3.68
N TYR A 130 -13.28 -4.36 -3.53
CA TYR A 130 -12.71 -3.44 -4.52
C TYR A 130 -11.41 -2.86 -3.95
N ILE A 131 -10.41 -2.59 -4.79
CA ILE A 131 -9.15 -1.98 -4.38
C ILE A 131 -8.68 -0.93 -5.38
N THR A 132 -8.06 0.13 -4.88
CA THR A 132 -7.33 1.08 -5.70
C THR A 132 -6.00 0.46 -6.12
N ASP A 133 -5.80 0.29 -7.42
CA ASP A 133 -4.61 -0.31 -8.01
C ASP A 133 -3.80 0.77 -8.75
N TRP A 134 -2.84 1.36 -8.03
CA TRP A 134 -2.04 2.49 -8.50
C TRP A 134 -1.09 2.07 -9.62
N LYS A 135 -1.05 2.88 -10.68
CA LYS A 135 -0.14 2.70 -11.80
C LYS A 135 1.20 3.35 -11.50
N ASN A 136 2.27 2.72 -11.97
CA ASN A 136 3.59 3.31 -11.89
C ASN A 136 3.64 4.62 -12.67
N ALA A 137 3.95 5.75 -12.02
CA ALA A 137 3.94 7.06 -12.66
C ALA A 137 4.92 7.16 -13.84
N ARG A 138 5.99 6.37 -13.84
CA ARG A 138 6.92 6.31 -14.98
C ARG A 138 6.30 5.76 -16.26
N ASP A 139 5.20 5.03 -16.15
CA ASP A 139 4.50 4.42 -17.28
C ASP A 139 3.26 5.24 -17.70
N VAL A 140 2.96 6.33 -17.00
CA VAL A 140 1.87 7.24 -17.34
C VAL A 140 2.38 8.34 -18.27
N PRO A 141 1.87 8.47 -19.52
CA PRO A 141 2.35 9.45 -20.48
C PRO A 141 2.34 10.88 -19.93
N TRP A 142 3.38 11.65 -20.23
CA TRP A 142 3.50 13.03 -19.74
C TRP A 142 2.30 13.92 -20.13
N ALA A 143 1.72 13.70 -21.30
CA ALA A 143 0.57 14.46 -21.81
C ALA A 143 -0.72 14.32 -20.96
N VAL A 144 -0.80 13.34 -20.07
CA VAL A 144 -1.93 13.19 -19.13
C VAL A 144 -2.02 14.34 -18.13
N GLY A 145 -0.90 15.05 -17.90
CA GLY A 145 -0.81 16.13 -16.92
C GLY A 145 -0.32 15.67 -15.54
N PRO A 146 -0.31 16.58 -14.55
CA PRO A 146 0.10 16.32 -13.19
C PRO A 146 -0.94 15.47 -12.45
N PHE A 147 -0.54 14.96 -11.27
CA PHE A 147 -1.43 14.30 -10.32
C PHE A 147 -0.98 14.67 -8.91
N GLY A 148 -1.82 15.41 -8.20
CA GLY A 148 -1.54 15.92 -6.87
C GLY A 148 -2.47 15.37 -5.78
N PHE A 149 -2.44 16.03 -4.62
CA PHE A 149 -3.20 15.65 -3.45
C PHE A 149 -4.72 15.75 -3.66
N ASP A 150 -5.16 16.82 -4.31
CA ASP A 150 -6.57 17.03 -4.66
C ASP A 150 -7.07 16.00 -5.67
N ASP A 151 -6.23 15.59 -6.63
CA ASP A 151 -6.58 14.56 -7.60
C ASP A 151 -6.75 13.19 -6.95
N TYR A 152 -5.95 12.89 -5.91
CA TYR A 152 -6.12 11.68 -5.12
C TYR A 152 -7.49 11.67 -4.42
N ILE A 153 -7.86 12.77 -3.76
CA ILE A 153 -9.19 12.91 -3.12
C ILE A 153 -10.30 12.72 -4.15
N GLU A 154 -10.19 13.34 -5.32
CA GLU A 154 -11.14 13.19 -6.42
C GLU A 154 -11.27 11.72 -6.86
N TYR A 155 -10.15 10.99 -6.98
CA TYR A 155 -10.20 9.59 -7.37
C TYR A 155 -10.93 8.74 -6.32
N VAL A 156 -10.69 8.99 -5.03
CA VAL A 156 -11.41 8.31 -3.95
C VAL A 156 -12.92 8.56 -4.04
N ILE A 157 -13.34 9.83 -4.23
CA ILE A 157 -14.76 10.19 -4.40
C ILE A 157 -15.36 9.44 -5.59
N ARG A 158 -14.68 9.44 -6.74
CA ARG A 158 -15.13 8.76 -7.97
C ARG A 158 -15.24 7.25 -7.80
N TYR A 159 -14.33 6.63 -7.07
CA TYR A 159 -14.39 5.19 -6.81
C TYR A 159 -15.56 4.83 -5.89
N ILE A 160 -15.77 5.61 -4.82
CA ILE A 160 -16.94 5.40 -3.95
C ILE A 160 -18.24 5.59 -4.74
N ASP A 161 -18.31 6.62 -5.59
CA ASP A 161 -19.50 6.86 -6.45
C ASP A 161 -19.73 5.72 -7.46
N THR A 162 -18.65 5.20 -8.08
CA THR A 162 -18.71 4.07 -9.03
C THR A 162 -19.20 2.79 -8.36
N ILE A 163 -18.78 2.49 -7.13
CA ILE A 163 -19.24 1.33 -6.36
C ILE A 163 -20.72 1.53 -5.95
N GLY A 164 -21.11 2.79 -5.74
CA GLY A 164 -22.48 3.19 -5.40
C GLY A 164 -22.78 3.11 -3.91
N PRO A 165 -24.09 3.23 -3.56
CA PRO A 165 -24.54 3.30 -2.17
C PRO A 165 -24.22 2.01 -1.40
N ASP A 166 -24.24 2.15 -0.06
CA ASP A 166 -24.03 1.07 0.91
C ASP A 166 -22.62 0.46 0.89
N ALA A 167 -21.64 1.16 0.31
CA ALA A 167 -20.26 0.75 0.36
C ALA A 167 -19.63 1.04 1.75
N HIS A 168 -18.63 0.25 2.11
CA HIS A 168 -17.73 0.45 3.23
C HIS A 168 -16.34 0.80 2.69
N VAL A 169 -15.61 1.66 3.39
CA VAL A 169 -14.28 2.11 2.99
C VAL A 169 -13.26 1.71 4.04
N LEU A 170 -12.14 1.17 3.60
CA LEU A 170 -10.98 0.82 4.41
C LEU A 170 -9.74 1.45 3.79
N ALA A 171 -9.16 2.45 4.45
CA ALA A 171 -7.93 3.10 4.03
C ALA A 171 -6.75 2.59 4.87
N VAL A 172 -5.65 2.21 4.22
CA VAL A 172 -4.47 1.64 4.88
C VAL A 172 -3.30 2.59 4.74
N CYS A 173 -2.73 3.02 5.87
CA CYS A 173 -1.54 3.86 5.93
C CYS A 173 -1.75 5.26 5.34
N GLN A 174 -0.92 5.68 4.41
CA GLN A 174 -0.85 7.01 3.81
C GLN A 174 -2.21 7.60 3.37
N PRO A 175 -3.15 6.88 2.71
CA PRO A 175 -4.40 7.47 2.22
C PRO A 175 -5.44 7.79 3.29
N CYS A 176 -5.18 7.56 4.57
CA CYS A 176 -6.16 7.85 5.63
C CYS A 176 -6.60 9.31 5.65
N VAL A 177 -5.69 10.24 5.36
CA VAL A 177 -5.99 11.68 5.29
C VAL A 177 -6.90 11.99 4.11
N GLN A 178 -6.56 11.49 2.92
CA GLN A 178 -7.33 11.72 1.69
C GLN A 178 -8.70 11.03 1.74
N ALA A 179 -8.77 9.83 2.32
CA ALA A 179 -10.03 9.10 2.51
C ALA A 179 -10.97 9.83 3.48
N LEU A 180 -10.44 10.33 4.60
CA LEU A 180 -11.21 11.12 5.56
C LEU A 180 -11.70 12.43 4.91
N ALA A 181 -10.84 13.10 4.14
CA ALA A 181 -11.20 14.31 3.39
C ALA A 181 -12.30 14.02 2.34
N ALA A 182 -12.15 12.96 1.55
CA ALA A 182 -13.14 12.55 0.55
C ALA A 182 -14.52 12.29 1.18
N VAL A 183 -14.56 11.54 2.28
CA VAL A 183 -15.82 11.24 2.99
C VAL A 183 -16.41 12.50 3.61
N ALA A 184 -15.60 13.43 4.13
CA ALA A 184 -16.07 14.72 4.63
C ALA A 184 -16.74 15.56 3.53
N ILE A 185 -16.11 15.68 2.38
CA ILE A 185 -16.64 16.38 1.20
C ILE A 185 -17.97 15.75 0.75
N MET A 186 -18.00 14.43 0.60
CA MET A 186 -19.21 13.71 0.23
C MET A 186 -20.35 13.89 1.25
N ALA A 187 -20.01 13.98 2.54
CA ALA A 187 -20.99 14.22 3.62
C ALA A 187 -21.57 15.63 3.55
N GLU A 188 -20.75 16.67 3.33
CA GLU A 188 -21.20 18.04 3.12
C GLU A 188 -22.12 18.15 1.91
N ASP A 189 -21.75 17.49 0.80
CA ASP A 189 -22.51 17.49 -0.45
C ASP A 189 -23.76 16.59 -0.40
N ARG A 190 -23.99 15.89 0.73
CA ARG A 190 -25.08 14.89 0.88
C ARG A 190 -25.09 13.87 -0.26
N HIS A 191 -23.89 13.43 -0.62
CA HIS A 191 -23.68 12.53 -1.75
C HIS A 191 -24.46 11.23 -1.57
N LYS A 192 -25.09 10.74 -2.63
CA LYS A 192 -25.94 9.53 -2.57
C LYS A 192 -25.17 8.25 -2.24
N ALA A 193 -23.90 8.18 -2.68
CA ALA A 193 -23.01 7.07 -2.42
C ALA A 193 -22.14 7.27 -1.15
N LEU A 194 -22.54 8.15 -0.21
CA LEU A 194 -21.81 8.31 1.05
C LEU A 194 -21.64 6.95 1.75
N PRO A 195 -20.42 6.50 2.08
CA PRO A 195 -20.19 5.17 2.63
C PRO A 195 -20.82 4.98 4.01
N ARG A 196 -21.22 3.73 4.30
CA ARG A 196 -21.79 3.32 5.60
C ARG A 196 -20.77 3.38 6.72
N SER A 197 -19.52 2.98 6.43
CA SER A 197 -18.44 3.05 7.39
C SER A 197 -17.13 3.46 6.72
N LEU A 198 -16.25 4.06 7.52
CA LEU A 198 -14.88 4.39 7.18
C LEU A 198 -13.95 3.77 8.23
N THR A 199 -13.06 2.91 7.80
CA THR A 199 -11.99 2.36 8.62
C THR A 199 -10.67 3.01 8.20
N LEU A 200 -9.98 3.63 9.14
CA LEU A 200 -8.65 4.22 8.96
C LEU A 200 -7.64 3.37 9.73
N MET A 201 -6.62 2.85 9.03
CA MET A 201 -5.65 1.92 9.60
C MET A 201 -4.24 2.47 9.50
N ALA A 202 -3.58 2.63 10.66
CA ALA A 202 -2.17 3.02 10.74
C ALA A 202 -1.82 4.23 9.85
N GLY A 203 -2.68 5.26 9.86
CA GLY A 203 -2.59 6.41 8.96
C GLY A 203 -2.26 7.73 9.66
N PRO A 204 -1.48 8.60 9.02
CA PRO A 204 -0.91 9.82 9.63
C PRO A 204 -1.93 10.97 9.68
N VAL A 205 -3.05 10.81 10.39
CA VAL A 205 -4.10 11.85 10.48
C VAL A 205 -3.60 13.07 11.24
N ASP A 206 -2.89 12.87 12.35
CA ASP A 206 -2.17 13.93 13.05
C ASP A 206 -0.73 13.51 13.40
N THR A 207 0.20 13.85 12.54
CA THR A 207 1.62 13.50 12.67
C THR A 207 2.36 14.23 13.79
N ARG A 208 1.72 15.18 14.46
CA ARG A 208 2.27 15.92 15.61
C ARG A 208 2.20 15.10 16.90
N ILE A 209 1.35 14.05 16.92
CA ILE A 209 1.21 13.14 18.06
C ILE A 209 2.31 12.08 17.99
N ALA A 210 3.12 11.99 19.04
CA ALA A 210 4.20 11.01 19.17
C ALA A 210 5.02 10.85 17.87
N PRO A 211 5.71 11.89 17.36
CA PRO A 211 6.39 11.84 16.08
C PRO A 211 7.33 10.66 15.95
N THR A 212 7.26 9.96 14.82
CA THR A 212 8.17 8.86 14.47
C THR A 212 9.38 9.38 13.69
N ALA A 213 10.38 8.52 13.46
CA ALA A 213 11.53 8.86 12.62
C ALA A 213 11.11 9.32 11.21
N VAL A 214 10.01 8.79 10.67
CA VAL A 214 9.43 9.25 9.39
C VAL A 214 8.92 10.67 9.48
N ASN A 215 8.22 11.01 10.56
CA ASN A 215 7.70 12.36 10.79
C ASN A 215 8.84 13.36 11.00
N GLU A 216 9.85 12.99 11.78
CA GLU A 216 11.04 13.81 12.01
C GLU A 216 11.80 14.06 10.70
N LEU A 217 12.01 13.03 9.89
CA LEU A 217 12.64 13.17 8.56
C LEU A 217 11.85 14.16 7.68
N ALA A 218 10.53 14.02 7.61
CA ALA A 218 9.66 14.86 6.78
C ALA A 218 9.66 16.33 7.24
N THR A 219 9.94 16.62 8.50
CA THR A 219 9.98 17.98 9.07
C THR A 219 11.40 18.52 9.24
N SER A 220 12.44 17.71 9.02
CA SER A 220 13.86 18.08 9.22
C SER A 220 14.40 19.07 8.19
N GLN A 221 13.78 19.12 7.00
CA GLN A 221 14.21 19.94 5.87
C GLN A 221 13.04 20.75 5.30
N PRO A 222 13.30 21.92 4.70
CA PRO A 222 12.26 22.67 3.98
C PRO A 222 11.79 21.88 2.72
N ILE A 223 10.58 22.18 2.24
CA ILE A 223 9.99 21.43 1.13
C ILE A 223 10.83 21.51 -0.16
N GLU A 224 11.51 22.62 -0.39
CA GLU A 224 12.40 22.86 -1.53
C GLU A 224 13.60 21.89 -1.53
N TRP A 225 14.02 21.43 -0.34
CA TRP A 225 15.06 20.43 -0.25
C TRP A 225 14.58 19.08 -0.80
N PHE A 226 13.34 18.68 -0.48
CA PHE A 226 12.73 17.44 -1.00
C PHE A 226 12.60 17.52 -2.53
N GLU A 227 12.14 18.65 -3.05
CA GLU A 227 12.03 18.88 -4.49
C GLU A 227 13.39 18.77 -5.20
N ALA A 228 14.42 19.39 -4.65
CA ALA A 228 15.74 19.43 -5.28
C ALA A 228 16.51 18.10 -5.21
N ASN A 229 16.30 17.31 -4.15
CA ASN A 229 17.11 16.12 -3.87
C ASN A 229 16.43 14.79 -4.16
N LEU A 230 15.09 14.74 -4.09
CA LEU A 230 14.35 13.48 -4.18
C LEU A 230 13.52 13.36 -5.45
N ILE A 231 13.22 14.47 -6.13
CA ILE A 231 12.46 14.43 -7.38
C ILE A 231 13.40 14.21 -8.56
N ALA A 232 13.02 13.29 -9.42
CA ALA A 232 13.76 12.98 -10.64
C ALA A 232 12.83 12.99 -11.85
N ARG A 233 13.42 13.05 -13.06
CA ARG A 233 12.66 12.91 -14.30
C ARG A 233 12.82 11.52 -14.84
N VAL A 234 11.67 10.95 -15.25
CA VAL A 234 11.63 9.64 -15.91
C VAL A 234 12.46 9.66 -17.19
N PRO A 235 13.43 8.72 -17.34
CA PRO A 235 14.27 8.65 -18.55
C PRO A 235 13.57 7.97 -19.71
N PHE A 236 14.15 8.07 -20.91
CA PHE A 236 13.80 7.21 -22.04
C PHE A 236 14.24 5.75 -21.70
N PRO A 237 13.48 4.67 -22.09
CA PRO A 237 12.37 4.66 -23.04
C PRO A 237 10.95 4.57 -22.40
N HIS A 238 10.79 4.89 -21.12
CA HIS A 238 9.50 4.75 -20.44
C HIS A 238 8.42 5.67 -21.04
N ALA A 239 7.15 5.24 -20.99
CA ALA A 239 6.03 5.99 -21.54
C ALA A 239 5.85 7.37 -20.88
N GLY A 240 6.21 7.51 -19.59
CA GLY A 240 6.19 8.76 -18.83
C GLY A 240 7.45 9.61 -18.97
N VAL A 241 8.28 9.41 -20.01
CA VAL A 241 9.53 10.15 -20.20
C VAL A 241 9.32 11.66 -19.98
N GLY A 242 10.21 12.26 -19.18
CA GLY A 242 10.15 13.68 -18.81
C GLY A 242 9.25 14.01 -17.62
N ARG A 243 8.35 13.10 -17.18
CA ARG A 243 7.54 13.28 -15.98
C ARG A 243 8.42 13.42 -14.75
N ALA A 244 8.09 14.40 -13.90
CA ALA A 244 8.69 14.50 -12.58
C ALA A 244 8.07 13.44 -11.65
N VAL A 245 8.94 12.67 -10.98
CA VAL A 245 8.51 11.59 -10.07
C VAL A 245 9.38 11.57 -8.82
N TYR A 246 8.81 11.04 -7.73
CA TYR A 246 9.58 10.51 -6.63
C TYR A 246 9.83 9.02 -6.89
N PRO A 247 11.08 8.62 -7.16
CA PRO A 247 11.38 7.26 -7.58
C PRO A 247 11.17 6.22 -6.49
N GLY A 248 10.50 5.12 -6.84
CA GLY A 248 10.21 4.02 -5.91
C GLY A 248 11.47 3.38 -5.31
N PHE A 249 12.59 3.37 -6.03
CA PHE A 249 13.85 2.84 -5.49
C PHE A 249 14.42 3.69 -4.35
N ILE A 250 14.19 5.01 -4.33
CA ILE A 250 14.57 5.88 -3.21
C ILE A 250 13.71 5.56 -1.99
N GLN A 251 12.40 5.44 -2.20
CA GLN A 251 11.45 5.09 -1.13
C GLN A 251 11.81 3.75 -0.49
N LEU A 252 12.08 2.73 -1.30
CA LEU A 252 12.50 1.43 -0.80
C LEU A 252 13.80 1.51 0.01
N SER A 253 14.79 2.26 -0.51
CA SER A 253 16.07 2.46 0.20
C SER A 253 15.87 3.10 1.57
N ALA A 254 14.95 4.08 1.68
CA ALA A 254 14.60 4.70 2.95
C ALA A 254 13.95 3.67 3.91
N PHE A 255 12.99 2.88 3.46
CA PHE A 255 12.36 1.84 4.28
C PHE A 255 13.33 0.74 4.71
N MET A 256 14.19 0.27 3.81
CA MET A 256 15.21 -0.73 4.16
C MET A 256 16.19 -0.20 5.21
N SER A 257 16.59 1.07 5.12
CA SER A 257 17.55 1.66 6.06
C SER A 257 17.02 1.73 7.50
N MET A 258 15.70 1.87 7.70
CA MET A 258 15.09 1.89 9.03
C MET A 258 15.14 0.52 9.74
N ASN A 259 15.24 -0.58 8.99
CA ASN A 259 15.23 -1.94 9.51
C ASN A 259 16.35 -2.82 8.90
N MET A 260 17.51 -2.24 8.62
CA MET A 260 18.61 -2.89 7.90
C MET A 260 19.03 -4.24 8.51
N ASP A 261 19.10 -4.32 9.85
CA ASP A 261 19.49 -5.56 10.55
C ASP A 261 18.48 -6.69 10.28
N LYS A 262 17.18 -6.38 10.29
CA LYS A 262 16.13 -7.36 9.99
C LYS A 262 16.21 -7.84 8.55
N HIS A 263 16.42 -6.93 7.60
CA HIS A 263 16.57 -7.29 6.18
C HIS A 263 17.82 -8.13 5.95
N THR A 264 18.94 -7.76 6.57
CA THR A 264 20.18 -8.54 6.51
C THR A 264 20.00 -9.95 7.07
N GLN A 265 19.33 -10.08 8.21
CA GLN A 265 19.04 -11.39 8.80
C GLN A 265 18.13 -12.21 7.89
N SER A 266 17.04 -11.62 7.37
CA SER A 266 16.13 -12.34 6.46
C SER A 266 16.81 -12.85 5.19
N HIS A 267 17.79 -12.12 4.64
CA HIS A 267 18.55 -12.60 3.48
C HIS A 267 19.50 -13.75 3.85
N ARG A 268 20.06 -13.74 5.05
CA ARG A 268 20.86 -14.87 5.56
C ARG A 268 19.97 -16.10 5.76
N ASP A 269 18.82 -15.91 6.41
CA ASP A 269 17.84 -16.99 6.62
C ASP A 269 17.38 -17.58 5.27
N LEU A 270 17.14 -16.72 4.26
CA LEU A 270 16.80 -17.19 2.90
C LEU A 270 17.91 -18.08 2.32
N PHE A 271 19.17 -17.64 2.42
CA PHE A 271 20.30 -18.45 1.94
C PHE A 271 20.40 -19.78 2.68
N ASP A 272 20.28 -19.76 4.01
CA ASP A 272 20.37 -20.96 4.85
C ASP A 272 19.22 -21.95 4.55
N HIS A 273 18.00 -21.46 4.36
CA HIS A 273 16.85 -22.29 3.96
C HIS A 273 17.05 -22.91 2.56
N LEU A 274 17.53 -22.13 1.59
CA LEU A 274 17.81 -22.63 0.23
C LEU A 274 18.93 -23.69 0.25
N ALA A 275 20.01 -23.44 0.99
CA ALA A 275 21.13 -24.35 1.11
C ALA A 275 20.76 -25.59 1.94
N GLY A 276 19.93 -25.45 2.97
CA GLY A 276 19.43 -26.51 3.83
C GLY A 276 18.30 -27.35 3.22
N GLY A 277 17.62 -26.83 2.17
CA GLY A 277 16.51 -27.52 1.49
C GLY A 277 15.19 -27.45 2.25
N THR A 278 14.98 -26.40 3.02
CA THR A 278 13.68 -26.06 3.64
C THR A 278 12.95 -25.09 2.72
N ASP A 279 12.36 -25.65 1.66
CA ASP A 279 11.82 -24.87 0.52
C ASP A 279 10.59 -24.03 0.92
N GLU A 280 9.75 -24.48 1.87
CA GLU A 280 8.55 -23.73 2.31
C GLU A 280 8.93 -22.42 3.02
N GLU A 281 9.92 -22.46 3.92
CA GLU A 281 10.43 -21.31 4.63
C GLU A 281 11.12 -20.34 3.66
N ALA A 282 11.91 -20.86 2.73
CA ALA A 282 12.54 -20.08 1.67
C ALA A 282 11.48 -19.38 0.80
N ASP A 283 10.41 -20.09 0.41
CA ASP A 283 9.34 -19.54 -0.44
C ASP A 283 8.56 -18.41 0.25
N ALA A 284 8.36 -18.52 1.55
CA ALA A 284 7.72 -17.43 2.33
C ALA A 284 8.56 -16.14 2.29
N ILE A 285 9.88 -16.25 2.47
CA ILE A 285 10.80 -15.11 2.41
C ILE A 285 10.87 -14.56 0.96
N LYS A 286 10.96 -15.44 -0.04
CA LYS A 286 10.96 -15.05 -1.45
C LYS A 286 9.73 -14.25 -1.82
N LYS A 287 8.53 -14.73 -1.46
CA LYS A 287 7.26 -14.04 -1.74
C LYS A 287 7.21 -12.66 -1.07
N PHE A 288 7.71 -12.53 0.14
CA PHE A 288 7.79 -11.23 0.79
C PHE A 288 8.68 -10.26 -0.02
N TYR A 289 9.89 -10.67 -0.42
CA TYR A 289 10.80 -9.81 -1.17
C TYR A 289 10.37 -9.58 -2.62
N ASP A 290 9.65 -10.51 -3.25
CA ASP A 290 9.05 -10.29 -4.58
C ASP A 290 8.05 -9.13 -4.56
N GLU A 291 7.27 -8.99 -3.48
CA GLU A 291 6.39 -7.84 -3.27
C GLU A 291 7.17 -6.58 -2.82
N TYR A 292 8.07 -6.73 -1.86
CA TYR A 292 8.78 -5.61 -1.25
C TYR A 292 9.77 -4.93 -2.21
N CYS A 293 10.34 -5.69 -3.15
CA CYS A 293 11.22 -5.18 -4.21
C CYS A 293 10.46 -4.75 -5.47
N SER A 294 9.13 -4.94 -5.52
CA SER A 294 8.28 -4.42 -6.59
C SER A 294 7.89 -2.98 -6.27
N VAL A 295 8.55 -2.04 -6.92
CA VAL A 295 8.43 -0.62 -6.62
C VAL A 295 7.75 0.15 -7.73
N LEU A 296 7.00 1.17 -7.37
CA LEU A 296 6.42 2.14 -8.29
C LEU A 296 6.87 3.56 -7.97
N ASP A 297 7.04 4.36 -9.01
CA ASP A 297 7.33 5.78 -8.87
C ASP A 297 6.04 6.55 -8.59
N LEU A 298 6.11 7.54 -7.71
CA LEU A 298 5.00 8.43 -7.40
C LEU A 298 5.08 9.68 -8.27
N PRO A 299 3.94 10.28 -8.68
CA PRO A 299 3.94 11.63 -9.23
C PRO A 299 4.58 12.61 -8.24
N ALA A 300 5.48 13.47 -8.72
CA ALA A 300 6.23 14.39 -7.86
C ALA A 300 5.30 15.33 -7.08
N GLU A 301 4.27 15.84 -7.73
CA GLU A 301 3.29 16.73 -7.14
C GLU A 301 2.62 16.08 -5.94
N PHE A 302 2.14 14.84 -6.10
CA PHE A 302 1.51 14.09 -5.02
C PHE A 302 2.45 13.87 -3.83
N TYR A 303 3.70 13.47 -4.10
CA TYR A 303 4.69 13.23 -3.05
C TYR A 303 4.98 14.51 -2.26
N ILE A 304 5.32 15.60 -2.96
CA ILE A 304 5.67 16.89 -2.35
C ILE A 304 4.50 17.48 -1.58
N GLU A 305 3.30 17.45 -2.16
CA GLU A 305 2.08 17.92 -1.47
C GLU A 305 1.76 17.06 -0.25
N THR A 306 1.97 15.75 -0.30
CA THR A 306 1.78 14.87 0.87
C THR A 306 2.76 15.23 1.99
N VAL A 307 4.05 15.40 1.70
CA VAL A 307 5.05 15.83 2.69
C VAL A 307 4.64 17.17 3.31
N LYS A 308 4.30 18.15 2.48
CA LYS A 308 3.94 19.50 2.92
C LYS A 308 2.64 19.53 3.74
N ILE A 309 1.56 18.97 3.17
CA ILE A 309 0.20 19.08 3.72
C ILE A 309 0.03 18.22 4.97
N VAL A 310 0.50 16.97 4.92
CA VAL A 310 0.26 15.99 5.99
C VAL A 310 1.32 16.09 7.08
N PHE A 311 2.62 16.08 6.69
CA PHE A 311 3.70 15.98 7.66
C PHE A 311 4.18 17.33 8.18
N GLN A 312 4.45 18.29 7.29
CA GLN A 312 5.00 19.60 7.72
C GLN A 312 3.95 20.53 8.30
N GLN A 313 2.78 20.59 7.66
CA GLN A 313 1.73 21.54 8.02
C GLN A 313 0.61 20.93 8.85
N ALA A 314 0.37 19.61 8.76
CA ALA A 314 -0.72 18.89 9.41
C ALA A 314 -2.08 19.56 9.19
N LEU A 315 -2.38 19.95 7.92
CA LEU A 315 -3.51 20.83 7.60
C LEU A 315 -4.86 20.23 7.98
N LEU A 316 -5.07 18.92 7.78
CA LEU A 316 -6.33 18.28 8.16
C LEU A 316 -6.53 18.34 9.68
N ALA A 317 -5.51 17.98 10.45
CA ALA A 317 -5.56 17.98 11.91
C ALA A 317 -5.74 19.37 12.52
N LYS A 318 -5.28 20.42 11.83
CA LYS A 318 -5.51 21.82 12.20
C LYS A 318 -6.86 22.37 11.71
N GLY A 319 -7.60 21.63 10.89
CA GLY A 319 -8.83 22.10 10.26
C GLY A 319 -8.59 23.17 9.20
N GLU A 320 -7.42 23.16 8.55
CA GLU A 320 -6.98 24.10 7.53
C GLU A 320 -6.87 23.46 6.13
N LEU A 321 -7.10 22.15 6.01
CA LEU A 321 -7.06 21.47 4.72
C LEU A 321 -8.14 22.02 3.80
N THR A 322 -7.74 22.27 2.55
CA THR A 322 -8.67 22.63 1.48
C THR A 322 -8.62 21.59 0.37
N TYR A 323 -9.74 21.38 -0.30
CA TYR A 323 -9.89 20.62 -1.52
C TYR A 323 -10.42 21.54 -2.60
N ARG A 324 -9.65 21.76 -3.65
CA ARG A 324 -9.98 22.72 -4.75
C ARG A 324 -10.44 24.08 -4.24
N GLY A 325 -9.77 24.59 -3.20
CA GLY A 325 -10.08 25.88 -2.57
C GLY A 325 -11.24 25.87 -1.57
N ARG A 326 -11.97 24.75 -1.41
CA ARG A 326 -13.01 24.59 -0.41
C ARG A 326 -12.42 23.97 0.85
N LYS A 327 -12.70 24.54 2.01
CA LYS A 327 -12.28 23.97 3.31
C LYS A 327 -12.91 22.59 3.52
N VAL A 328 -12.12 21.63 3.95
CA VAL A 328 -12.57 20.28 4.32
C VAL A 328 -12.97 20.28 5.81
N ASP A 329 -14.20 19.88 6.09
CA ASP A 329 -14.72 19.76 7.45
C ASP A 329 -15.12 18.31 7.80
N PRO A 330 -14.27 17.54 8.51
CA PRO A 330 -14.65 16.20 8.97
C PRO A 330 -15.83 16.20 9.94
N GLY A 331 -16.13 17.34 10.59
CA GLY A 331 -17.32 17.50 11.42
C GLY A 331 -18.64 17.38 10.65
N ALA A 332 -18.63 17.51 9.33
CA ALA A 332 -19.78 17.27 8.48
C ALA A 332 -20.20 15.79 8.43
N ILE A 333 -19.30 14.86 8.77
CA ILE A 333 -19.58 13.43 8.81
C ILE A 333 -20.53 13.09 9.96
N LYS A 334 -21.76 12.67 9.67
CA LYS A 334 -22.81 12.38 10.66
C LYS A 334 -23.39 10.97 10.54
N ARG A 335 -23.17 10.29 9.41
CA ARG A 335 -23.85 9.04 9.07
C ARG A 335 -22.90 7.89 8.73
N THR A 336 -21.64 8.16 8.43
CA THR A 336 -20.59 7.16 8.19
C THR A 336 -19.93 6.78 9.51
N ALA A 337 -20.07 5.55 9.96
CA ALA A 337 -19.42 5.09 11.18
C ALA A 337 -17.90 5.05 11.02
N LEU A 338 -17.16 5.45 12.05
CA LEU A 338 -15.70 5.54 12.02
C LEU A 338 -15.06 4.47 12.91
N LEU A 339 -14.12 3.71 12.32
CA LEU A 339 -13.19 2.86 13.06
C LEU A 339 -11.76 3.33 12.78
N THR A 340 -10.96 3.52 13.83
CA THR A 340 -9.53 3.70 13.71
C THR A 340 -8.80 2.47 14.26
N VAL A 341 -7.75 2.04 13.56
CA VAL A 341 -6.93 0.88 13.94
C VAL A 341 -5.47 1.32 14.01
N GLU A 342 -4.80 1.00 15.11
CA GLU A 342 -3.39 1.32 15.33
C GLU A 342 -2.62 0.11 15.84
N GLY A 343 -1.33 0.03 15.53
CA GLY A 343 -0.40 -0.96 16.08
C GLY A 343 0.40 -0.38 17.25
N GLU A 344 0.49 -1.09 18.37
CA GLU A 344 1.25 -0.63 19.56
C GLU A 344 2.71 -0.33 19.24
N ARG A 345 3.31 -1.12 18.32
CA ARG A 345 4.73 -1.04 17.95
C ARG A 345 4.94 -0.49 16.56
N ASP A 346 4.00 0.33 16.08
CA ASP A 346 4.10 0.95 14.77
C ASP A 346 5.18 2.05 14.80
N ASP A 347 6.24 1.84 14.05
CA ASP A 347 7.40 2.73 13.92
C ASP A 347 7.27 3.74 12.76
N ILE A 348 6.19 3.63 11.98
CA ILE A 348 5.87 4.53 10.85
C ILE A 348 4.76 5.52 11.26
N CYS A 349 3.68 5.01 11.86
CA CYS A 349 2.53 5.79 12.30
C CYS A 349 2.25 5.47 13.77
N ALA A 350 2.71 6.32 14.68
CA ALA A 350 2.61 6.08 16.12
C ALA A 350 1.16 6.10 16.63
N VAL A 351 0.98 5.46 17.79
CA VAL A 351 -0.29 5.45 18.53
C VAL A 351 -0.77 6.87 18.78
N GLY A 352 -2.04 7.11 18.46
CA GLY A 352 -2.71 8.41 18.58
C GLY A 352 -2.82 9.16 17.25
N GLN A 353 -1.93 8.91 16.29
CA GLN A 353 -1.94 9.62 15.00
C GLN A 353 -3.20 9.30 14.18
N THR A 354 -3.61 8.04 14.10
CA THR A 354 -4.85 7.66 13.39
C THR A 354 -6.07 7.96 14.25
N ALA A 355 -5.98 7.73 15.56
CA ALA A 355 -7.06 7.98 16.51
C ALA A 355 -7.51 9.45 16.56
N ALA A 356 -6.63 10.40 16.21
CA ALA A 356 -6.96 11.82 16.08
C ALA A 356 -8.16 12.10 15.15
N ALA A 357 -8.48 11.20 14.22
CA ALA A 357 -9.69 11.31 13.40
C ALA A 357 -10.99 11.40 14.21
N HIS A 358 -11.02 10.83 15.41
CA HIS A 358 -12.18 10.92 16.31
C HIS A 358 -12.46 12.34 16.77
N ASP A 359 -11.43 13.12 17.03
CA ASP A 359 -11.56 14.51 17.49
C ASP A 359 -11.97 15.43 16.34
N LEU A 360 -11.58 15.10 15.11
CA LEU A 360 -11.97 15.84 13.90
C LEU A 360 -13.42 15.57 13.51
N CYS A 361 -13.90 14.32 13.66
CA CYS A 361 -15.26 13.92 13.30
C CYS A 361 -16.27 14.30 14.41
N THR A 362 -16.38 15.59 14.73
CA THR A 362 -17.23 16.11 15.82
C THR A 362 -18.73 15.87 15.58
N GLY A 363 -19.16 15.71 14.32
CA GLY A 363 -20.54 15.43 13.95
C GLY A 363 -21.01 14.01 14.25
N LEU A 364 -20.09 13.08 14.50
CA LEU A 364 -20.43 11.69 14.80
C LEU A 364 -20.81 11.48 16.26
N ARG A 365 -21.89 10.73 16.47
CA ARG A 365 -22.29 10.30 17.81
C ARG A 365 -21.30 9.27 18.39
N PRO A 366 -21.10 9.21 19.72
CA PRO A 366 -20.11 8.32 20.35
C PRO A 366 -20.22 6.84 19.92
N HIS A 367 -21.43 6.31 19.79
CA HIS A 367 -21.66 4.91 19.39
C HIS A 367 -21.26 4.58 17.95
N MET A 368 -21.05 5.60 17.10
CA MET A 368 -20.55 5.47 15.73
C MET A 368 -19.03 5.58 15.64
N LYS A 369 -18.35 5.82 16.73
CA LYS A 369 -16.89 5.95 16.83
C LYS A 369 -16.32 4.72 17.53
N ARG A 370 -15.38 4.03 16.90
CA ARG A 370 -14.68 2.88 17.47
C ARG A 370 -13.18 3.02 17.26
N HIS A 371 -12.41 2.62 18.25
CA HIS A 371 -10.95 2.57 18.16
C HIS A 371 -10.46 1.19 18.54
N HIS A 372 -9.49 0.67 17.80
CA HIS A 372 -8.83 -0.60 18.07
C HIS A 372 -7.31 -0.40 18.10
N LEU A 373 -6.71 -0.57 19.27
CA LEU A 373 -5.26 -0.63 19.44
C LEU A 373 -4.82 -2.09 19.48
N GLN A 374 -4.07 -2.53 18.47
CA GLN A 374 -3.56 -3.89 18.42
C GLN A 374 -2.21 -4.00 19.12
N VAL A 375 -2.20 -4.69 20.26
CA VAL A 375 -0.99 -4.92 21.05
C VAL A 375 -0.02 -5.84 20.32
N GLY A 376 1.27 -5.53 20.39
CA GLY A 376 2.38 -6.37 19.94
C GLY A 376 2.58 -6.42 18.42
N VAL A 377 1.95 -5.54 17.64
CA VAL A 377 2.18 -5.43 16.18
C VAL A 377 2.83 -4.11 15.79
N GLY A 378 3.72 -4.17 14.81
CA GLY A 378 4.23 -3.01 14.08
C GLY A 378 3.33 -2.68 12.89
N HIS A 379 3.77 -1.75 12.05
CA HIS A 379 3.01 -1.20 10.94
C HIS A 379 2.33 -2.26 10.06
N TYR A 380 3.12 -3.18 9.48
CA TYR A 380 2.60 -4.23 8.60
C TYR A 380 1.67 -5.22 9.31
N GLY A 381 1.85 -5.42 10.62
CA GLY A 381 1.01 -6.30 11.44
C GLY A 381 -0.42 -5.79 11.64
N THR A 382 -0.70 -4.52 11.32
CA THR A 382 -2.05 -3.95 11.38
C THR A 382 -2.94 -4.43 10.24
N PHE A 383 -2.38 -4.79 9.08
CA PHE A 383 -3.13 -5.18 7.88
C PHE A 383 -2.69 -6.52 7.25
N SER A 384 -1.77 -7.24 7.90
CA SER A 384 -1.34 -8.56 7.45
C SER A 384 -0.92 -9.45 8.61
N GLY A 385 -0.88 -10.79 8.36
CA GLY A 385 -0.44 -11.78 9.32
C GLY A 385 -1.52 -12.24 10.29
N ARG A 386 -1.11 -13.05 11.30
CA ARG A 386 -2.05 -13.77 12.17
C ARG A 386 -2.95 -12.83 12.96
N ARG A 387 -2.41 -11.74 13.52
CA ARG A 387 -3.19 -10.81 14.34
C ARG A 387 -4.17 -9.98 13.52
N TRP A 388 -3.82 -9.64 12.29
CA TRP A 388 -4.77 -9.10 11.33
C TRP A 388 -5.97 -10.02 11.18
N ASP A 389 -5.73 -11.29 10.87
CA ASP A 389 -6.78 -12.26 10.56
C ASP A 389 -7.66 -12.58 11.79
N SER A 390 -7.05 -12.73 12.98
CA SER A 390 -7.74 -13.23 14.18
C SER A 390 -8.27 -12.15 15.13
N GLU A 391 -7.75 -10.93 15.08
CA GLU A 391 -8.07 -9.89 16.09
C GLU A 391 -8.58 -8.60 15.43
N ILE A 392 -7.89 -8.08 14.40
CA ILE A 392 -8.24 -6.80 13.78
C ILE A 392 -9.41 -6.95 12.81
N TYR A 393 -9.33 -7.91 11.90
CA TYR A 393 -10.40 -8.14 10.92
C TYR A 393 -11.78 -8.38 11.55
N PRO A 394 -11.94 -9.15 12.64
CA PRO A 394 -13.21 -9.24 13.35
C PRO A 394 -13.80 -7.90 13.80
N ALA A 395 -12.97 -6.94 14.21
CA ALA A 395 -13.44 -5.60 14.58
C ALA A 395 -14.02 -4.85 13.37
N ILE A 396 -13.37 -4.96 12.20
CA ILE A 396 -13.85 -4.38 10.94
C ILE A 396 -15.15 -5.05 10.50
N LYS A 397 -15.19 -6.38 10.48
CA LYS A 397 -16.38 -7.16 10.14
C LYS A 397 -17.58 -6.79 11.01
N ASN A 398 -17.37 -6.65 12.32
CA ASN A 398 -18.40 -6.24 13.27
C ASN A 398 -18.90 -4.80 13.03
N LEU A 399 -18.02 -3.88 12.57
CA LEU A 399 -18.44 -2.54 12.17
C LEU A 399 -19.34 -2.61 10.93
N VAL A 400 -18.91 -3.35 9.91
CA VAL A 400 -19.69 -3.54 8.67
C VAL A 400 -21.07 -4.09 9.00
N LEU A 401 -21.15 -5.19 9.74
CA LEU A 401 -22.44 -5.81 10.13
C LEU A 401 -23.33 -4.89 10.96
N ALA A 402 -22.76 -3.99 11.76
CA ALA A 402 -23.52 -3.06 12.58
C ALA A 402 -24.07 -1.85 11.78
N THR A 403 -23.60 -1.65 10.55
CA THR A 403 -23.89 -0.47 9.72
C THR A 403 -24.48 -0.81 8.35
N SER A 404 -24.61 -2.11 8.04
CA SER A 404 -25.26 -2.63 6.82
C SER A 404 -26.77 -2.55 6.88
#